data_b656e37faef23bf516ae861709dfbdae
#
_entry.id   b656e37faef23bf516ae861709dfbdae
#
_cell.length_a   1.000
_cell.length_b   1.000
_cell.length_c   1.000
_cell.angle_alpha   90.00
_cell.angle_beta   90.00
_cell.angle_gamma   90.00
#
_symmetry.space_group_name_H-M   'P 1'
#
loop_
_entity.id
_entity.type
_entity.pdbx_description
1 polymer ?
#
loop_
_entity_poly.entity_id
_entity_poly.type
_entity_poly.pdbx_seq_one_letter_code
_entity_poly.pdbx_strand_id
1 'polypeptide(L)'
;MVEWKGAPGLSDEEIKARKEHFRILVCIDGSDECYQSLKYAARLGGGVDADIVLLFVRPVDQGLRSGGLQVRVARENMLKWGLELPGIKYLKKGFDILGELGMMDGKDWSEHVVHTDVDGDPLGDNKTEYVNAKGKMVVLKLKVAPDIATGILEQWELGPYDLILFGTSGRWKGPVRSFWDPAVAQKVAIHAPCSVLVARDLDVGHGHLICTDGSDKAMEMVRRDGEMASHCDCPVSLIS
;
A
#
# COMPACT_ATOMS: atom_id res chain seq x y z
N MET A 1 -14.12 14.71 7.46
CA MET A 1 -13.91 13.48 6.64
C MET A 1 -14.30 13.83 5.23
N VAL A 2 -13.39 13.70 4.25
CA VAL A 2 -13.71 13.95 2.84
C VAL A 2 -14.46 12.73 2.34
N GLU A 3 -15.68 12.90 1.87
CA GLU A 3 -16.47 11.80 1.31
C GLU A 3 -15.91 11.43 -0.07
N TRP A 4 -15.46 10.18 -0.24
CA TRP A 4 -15.06 9.68 -1.55
C TRP A 4 -16.27 9.50 -2.47
N LYS A 5 -16.25 10.19 -3.61
CA LYS A 5 -17.37 10.22 -4.58
C LYS A 5 -17.22 9.23 -5.74
N GLY A 6 -16.20 8.39 -5.69
CA GLY A 6 -15.87 7.45 -6.76
C GLY A 6 -14.78 7.98 -7.69
N ALA A 7 -14.08 7.06 -8.35
CA ALA A 7 -13.15 7.36 -9.44
C ALA A 7 -13.92 7.49 -10.76
N PRO A 8 -13.42 8.28 -11.73
CA PRO A 8 -14.04 8.39 -13.04
C PRO A 8 -14.22 7.01 -13.69
N GLY A 9 -15.44 6.73 -14.19
CA GLY A 9 -15.74 5.49 -14.90
C GLY A 9 -16.29 4.34 -14.05
N LEU A 10 -16.44 4.52 -12.73
CA LEU A 10 -17.09 3.54 -11.86
C LEU A 10 -18.61 3.78 -11.81
N SER A 11 -19.38 2.69 -11.82
CA SER A 11 -20.81 2.71 -11.54
C SER A 11 -21.10 2.96 -10.06
N ASP A 12 -22.30 3.40 -9.72
CA ASP A 12 -22.73 3.61 -8.33
C ASP A 12 -22.69 2.32 -7.50
N GLU A 13 -22.94 1.17 -8.12
CA GLU A 13 -22.85 -0.15 -7.49
C GLU A 13 -21.41 -0.52 -7.15
N GLU A 14 -20.47 -0.27 -8.06
CA GLU A 14 -19.04 -0.49 -7.81
C GLU A 14 -18.50 0.45 -6.73
N ILE A 15 -18.96 1.71 -6.74
CA ILE A 15 -18.60 2.68 -5.70
C ILE A 15 -19.09 2.21 -4.33
N LYS A 16 -20.33 1.71 -4.27
CA LYS A 16 -20.90 1.17 -3.03
C LYS A 16 -20.16 -0.07 -2.55
N ALA A 17 -19.93 -1.03 -3.43
CA ALA A 17 -19.18 -2.24 -3.12
C ALA A 17 -17.78 -1.93 -2.58
N ARG A 18 -17.06 -0.97 -3.20
CA ARG A 18 -15.73 -0.54 -2.72
C ARG A 18 -15.75 0.13 -1.36
N LYS A 19 -16.83 0.80 -0.98
CA LYS A 19 -17.00 1.40 0.35
C LYS A 19 -17.29 0.38 1.45
N GLU A 20 -17.84 -0.77 1.09
CA GLU A 20 -18.21 -1.84 2.03
C GLU A 20 -17.04 -2.79 2.35
N HIS A 21 -16.02 -2.84 1.50
CA HIS A 21 -14.84 -3.69 1.72
C HIS A 21 -13.77 -2.96 2.53
N PHE A 22 -13.27 -3.60 3.58
CA PHE A 22 -12.08 -3.13 4.29
C PHE A 22 -10.87 -3.22 3.36
N ARG A 23 -10.12 -2.12 3.22
CA ARG A 23 -9.03 -2.05 2.26
C ARG A 23 -7.74 -1.57 2.89
N ILE A 24 -6.68 -2.35 2.68
CA ILE A 24 -5.35 -2.09 3.21
C ILE A 24 -4.40 -1.72 2.06
N LEU A 25 -3.77 -0.55 2.15
CA LEU A 25 -2.69 -0.14 1.27
C LEU A 25 -1.35 -0.45 1.94
N VAL A 26 -0.57 -1.35 1.38
CA VAL A 26 0.77 -1.71 1.88
C VAL A 26 1.82 -1.11 0.97
N CYS A 27 2.64 -0.22 1.52
CA CYS A 27 3.74 0.38 0.79
C CYS A 27 4.94 -0.57 0.75
N ILE A 28 5.36 -0.96 -0.44
CA ILE A 28 6.44 -1.92 -0.70
C ILE A 28 7.66 -1.18 -1.23
N ASP A 29 8.83 -1.35 -0.61
CA ASP A 29 10.11 -0.78 -1.04
C ASP A 29 11.21 -1.84 -1.25
N GLY A 30 10.88 -3.09 -0.98
CA GLY A 30 11.79 -4.23 -1.10
C GLY A 30 12.62 -4.52 0.14
N SER A 31 12.45 -3.77 1.23
CA SER A 31 13.09 -4.05 2.52
C SER A 31 12.45 -5.26 3.23
N ASP A 32 13.17 -5.86 4.14
CA ASP A 32 12.63 -6.97 4.95
C ASP A 32 11.50 -6.48 5.87
N GLU A 33 11.61 -5.26 6.35
CA GLU A 33 10.62 -4.62 7.21
C GLU A 33 9.29 -4.37 6.49
N CYS A 34 9.31 -4.01 5.20
CA CYS A 34 8.08 -3.86 4.43
C CYS A 34 7.35 -5.20 4.25
N TYR A 35 8.10 -6.31 4.11
CA TYR A 35 7.49 -7.64 4.03
C TYR A 35 7.01 -8.16 5.39
N GLN A 36 7.60 -7.73 6.50
CA GLN A 36 7.05 -7.95 7.84
C GLN A 36 5.71 -7.24 8.00
N SER A 37 5.64 -5.97 7.57
CA SER A 37 4.41 -5.19 7.54
C SER A 37 3.33 -5.86 6.70
N LEU A 38 3.70 -6.44 5.56
CA LEU A 38 2.80 -7.18 4.70
C LEU A 38 2.22 -8.42 5.40
N LYS A 39 3.02 -9.14 6.17
CA LYS A 39 2.54 -10.29 6.96
C LYS A 39 1.51 -9.85 8.01
N TYR A 40 1.73 -8.70 8.63
CA TYR A 40 0.76 -8.12 9.57
C TYR A 40 -0.54 -7.72 8.85
N ALA A 41 -0.42 -7.05 7.68
CA ALA A 41 -1.58 -6.70 6.86
C ALA A 41 -2.38 -7.93 6.42
N ALA A 42 -1.71 -9.00 6.04
CA ALA A 42 -2.36 -10.26 5.66
C ALA A 42 -3.13 -10.87 6.82
N ARG A 43 -2.58 -10.82 8.04
CA ARG A 43 -3.27 -11.33 9.24
C ARG A 43 -4.51 -10.50 9.58
N LEU A 44 -4.41 -9.17 9.56
CA LEU A 44 -5.56 -8.29 9.71
C LEU A 44 -6.60 -8.54 8.62
N GLY A 45 -6.16 -8.58 7.37
CA GLY A 45 -7.02 -8.77 6.22
C GLY A 45 -7.69 -10.14 6.19
N GLY A 46 -7.06 -11.19 6.73
CA GLY A 46 -7.64 -12.52 6.86
C GLY A 46 -8.84 -12.56 7.80
N GLY A 47 -8.84 -11.74 8.86
CA GLY A 47 -9.95 -11.66 9.81
C GLY A 47 -11.19 -10.94 9.27
N VAL A 48 -11.04 -10.03 8.30
CA VAL A 48 -12.13 -9.19 7.75
C VAL A 48 -12.38 -9.39 6.25
N ASP A 49 -11.72 -10.33 5.63
CA ASP A 49 -11.77 -10.53 4.17
C ASP A 49 -11.40 -9.28 3.37
N ALA A 50 -10.35 -8.57 3.83
CA ALA A 50 -9.94 -7.28 3.28
C ALA A 50 -9.32 -7.39 1.89
N ASP A 51 -9.51 -6.35 1.10
CA ASP A 51 -8.74 -6.09 -0.12
C ASP A 51 -7.33 -5.62 0.26
N ILE A 52 -6.30 -6.14 -0.42
CA ILE A 52 -4.91 -5.75 -0.19
C ILE A 52 -4.34 -5.13 -1.46
N VAL A 53 -3.83 -3.90 -1.33
CA VAL A 53 -3.14 -3.21 -2.41
C VAL A 53 -1.66 -3.08 -2.06
N LEU A 54 -0.79 -3.72 -2.82
CA LEU A 54 0.65 -3.56 -2.73
C LEU A 54 1.07 -2.41 -3.64
N LEU A 55 1.64 -1.37 -3.07
CA LEU A 55 2.04 -0.17 -3.78
C LEU A 55 3.56 0.01 -3.76
N PHE A 56 4.15 0.15 -4.93
CA PHE A 56 5.50 0.67 -5.09
C PHE A 56 5.42 2.02 -5.80
N VAL A 57 5.95 3.08 -5.18
CA VAL A 57 6.04 4.41 -5.80
C VAL A 57 7.43 4.64 -6.34
N ARG A 58 7.51 4.95 -7.61
CA ARG A 58 8.72 5.37 -8.30
C ARG A 58 8.63 6.86 -8.58
N PRO A 59 9.58 7.68 -8.09
CA PRO A 59 9.63 9.08 -8.48
C PRO A 59 9.77 9.23 -10.00
N VAL A 60 9.07 10.20 -10.57
CA VAL A 60 9.24 10.59 -11.99
C VAL A 60 10.71 10.87 -12.22
N ASP A 61 11.24 10.34 -13.30
CA ASP A 61 12.61 10.59 -13.67
C ASP A 61 12.76 12.05 -14.16
N GLN A 62 13.04 12.94 -13.24
CA GLN A 62 13.34 14.36 -13.55
C GLN A 62 14.68 14.52 -14.30
N GLY A 63 15.36 13.44 -14.63
CA GLY A 63 16.65 13.40 -15.29
C GLY A 63 16.71 14.01 -16.70
N LEU A 64 15.60 14.47 -17.25
CA LEU A 64 15.59 15.34 -18.44
C LEU A 64 16.36 16.66 -18.23
N ARG A 65 16.61 17.05 -16.97
CA ARG A 65 17.43 18.23 -16.64
C ARG A 65 18.89 17.93 -16.31
N SER A 66 19.26 16.66 -16.09
CA SER A 66 20.62 16.27 -15.63
C SER A 66 21.14 14.97 -16.25
N GLY A 67 20.93 14.76 -17.55
CA GLY A 67 21.42 13.54 -18.24
C GLY A 67 20.43 12.39 -18.31
N GLY A 68 19.18 12.64 -18.01
CA GLY A 68 18.13 11.63 -17.91
C GLY A 68 17.72 10.92 -19.21
N LEU A 69 18.12 11.46 -20.37
CA LEU A 69 17.93 10.74 -21.63
C LEU A 69 18.67 9.40 -21.62
N GLN A 70 19.85 9.33 -21.01
CA GLN A 70 20.62 8.08 -20.89
C GLN A 70 19.96 7.08 -19.97
N VAL A 71 19.38 7.54 -18.83
CA VAL A 71 18.65 6.69 -17.90
C VAL A 71 17.35 6.18 -18.51
N ARG A 72 16.63 7.03 -19.24
CA ARG A 72 15.43 6.65 -19.99
C ARG A 72 15.73 5.55 -21.01
N VAL A 73 16.75 5.76 -21.86
CA VAL A 73 17.19 4.77 -22.85
C VAL A 73 17.65 3.47 -22.19
N ALA A 74 18.36 3.58 -21.06
CA ALA A 74 18.78 2.39 -20.33
C ALA A 74 17.57 1.59 -19.80
N ARG A 75 16.56 2.25 -19.25
CA ARG A 75 15.31 1.60 -18.77
C ARG A 75 14.52 0.98 -19.91
N GLU A 76 14.34 1.69 -21.02
CA GLU A 76 13.71 1.13 -22.22
C GLU A 76 14.45 -0.10 -22.75
N ASN A 77 15.78 -0.07 -22.72
CA ASN A 77 16.60 -1.21 -23.11
C ASN A 77 16.47 -2.36 -22.11
N MET A 78 16.45 -2.09 -20.81
CA MET A 78 16.20 -3.13 -19.80
C MET A 78 14.89 -3.88 -20.06
N LEU A 79 13.81 -3.17 -20.35
CA LEU A 79 12.53 -3.80 -20.71
C LEU A 79 12.61 -4.61 -22.01
N LYS A 80 13.27 -4.07 -23.03
CA LYS A 80 13.50 -4.78 -24.30
C LYS A 80 14.33 -6.05 -24.13
N TRP A 81 15.21 -6.09 -23.13
CA TRP A 81 16.03 -7.27 -22.79
C TRP A 81 15.32 -8.21 -21.81
N GLY A 82 14.04 -7.96 -21.47
CA GLY A 82 13.29 -8.79 -20.53
C GLY A 82 13.72 -8.65 -19.07
N LEU A 83 14.43 -7.57 -18.71
CA LEU A 83 14.83 -7.30 -17.33
C LEU A 83 13.68 -6.62 -16.59
N GLU A 84 13.34 -7.14 -15.43
CA GLU A 84 12.30 -6.56 -14.59
C GLU A 84 12.79 -5.31 -13.86
N LEU A 85 11.92 -4.30 -13.80
CA LEU A 85 12.16 -3.15 -12.94
C LEU A 85 12.16 -3.57 -11.45
N PRO A 86 13.03 -2.99 -10.61
CA PRO A 86 13.09 -3.34 -9.19
C PRO A 86 11.73 -3.30 -8.48
N GLY A 87 10.92 -2.29 -8.77
CA GLY A 87 9.58 -2.16 -8.19
C GLY A 87 8.66 -3.33 -8.53
N ILE A 88 8.68 -3.82 -9.76
CA ILE A 88 7.88 -4.98 -10.19
C ILE A 88 8.36 -6.23 -9.44
N LYS A 89 9.68 -6.43 -9.34
CA LYS A 89 10.26 -7.55 -8.59
C LYS A 89 9.85 -7.53 -7.12
N TYR A 90 9.82 -6.35 -6.49
CA TYR A 90 9.41 -6.21 -5.09
C TYR A 90 7.92 -6.50 -4.90
N LEU A 91 7.08 -6.02 -5.81
CA LEU A 91 5.64 -6.29 -5.79
C LEU A 91 5.34 -7.79 -5.97
N LYS A 92 6.03 -8.45 -6.93
CA LYS A 92 5.89 -9.91 -7.14
C LYS A 92 6.30 -10.69 -5.90
N LYS A 93 7.43 -10.35 -5.26
CA LYS A 93 7.83 -10.98 -3.99
C LYS A 93 6.75 -10.79 -2.90
N GLY A 94 6.15 -9.60 -2.81
CA GLY A 94 5.01 -9.37 -1.89
C GLY A 94 3.80 -10.24 -2.21
N PHE A 95 3.49 -10.41 -3.49
CA PHE A 95 2.41 -11.28 -3.95
C PHE A 95 2.66 -12.75 -3.59
N ASP A 96 3.88 -13.24 -3.80
CA ASP A 96 4.28 -14.61 -3.44
C ASP A 96 4.10 -14.84 -1.92
N ILE A 97 4.49 -13.86 -1.09
CA ILE A 97 4.28 -13.91 0.36
C ILE A 97 2.78 -13.98 0.72
N LEU A 98 1.91 -13.22 0.04
CA LEU A 98 0.46 -13.32 0.24
C LEU A 98 -0.07 -14.71 -0.13
N GLY A 99 0.45 -15.31 -1.20
CA GLY A 99 0.15 -16.68 -1.58
C GLY A 99 0.56 -17.70 -0.50
N GLU A 100 1.80 -17.59 0.02
CA GLU A 100 2.30 -18.45 1.10
C GLU A 100 1.48 -18.32 2.40
N LEU A 101 0.87 -17.16 2.63
CA LEU A 101 -0.01 -16.90 3.79
C LEU A 101 -1.46 -17.33 3.58
N GLY A 102 -1.78 -17.96 2.45
CA GLY A 102 -3.13 -18.42 2.13
C GLY A 102 -4.11 -17.31 1.74
N MET A 103 -3.63 -16.09 1.52
CA MET A 103 -4.51 -14.96 1.12
C MET A 103 -5.03 -15.09 -0.31
N MET A 104 -4.38 -15.94 -1.12
CA MET A 104 -4.70 -16.22 -2.51
C MET A 104 -5.21 -17.66 -2.71
N ASP A 105 -5.74 -18.29 -1.65
CA ASP A 105 -6.25 -19.65 -1.73
C ASP A 105 -7.46 -19.75 -2.68
N GLY A 106 -7.46 -20.81 -3.49
CA GLY A 106 -8.49 -21.05 -4.50
C GLY A 106 -7.99 -20.87 -5.94
N LYS A 107 -8.73 -21.50 -6.90
CA LYS A 107 -8.35 -21.49 -8.31
C LYS A 107 -9.05 -20.40 -9.14
N ASP A 108 -9.94 -19.63 -8.54
CA ASP A 108 -10.89 -18.78 -9.25
C ASP A 108 -10.49 -17.29 -9.18
N TRP A 109 -9.20 -17.01 -9.32
CA TRP A 109 -8.71 -15.63 -9.42
C TRP A 109 -8.60 -15.22 -10.89
N SER A 110 -9.30 -14.15 -11.26
CA SER A 110 -9.12 -13.47 -12.56
C SER A 110 -8.01 -12.44 -12.45
N GLU A 111 -7.20 -12.30 -13.50
CA GLU A 111 -6.10 -11.35 -13.58
C GLU A 111 -6.42 -10.28 -14.62
N HIS A 112 -6.29 -9.01 -14.24
CA HIS A 112 -6.44 -7.85 -15.12
C HIS A 112 -5.20 -6.97 -15.02
N VAL A 113 -4.53 -6.76 -16.16
CA VAL A 113 -3.35 -5.89 -16.26
C VAL A 113 -3.75 -4.57 -16.91
N VAL A 114 -3.43 -3.46 -16.25
CA VAL A 114 -3.69 -2.11 -16.76
C VAL A 114 -2.38 -1.33 -16.78
N HIS A 115 -2.09 -0.73 -17.91
CA HIS A 115 -0.99 0.22 -18.08
C HIS A 115 -1.55 1.62 -18.32
N THR A 116 -0.97 2.62 -17.69
CA THR A 116 -1.35 4.02 -17.88
C THR A 116 -0.11 4.85 -18.19
N ASP A 117 -0.14 5.54 -19.30
CA ASP A 117 0.93 6.46 -19.67
C ASP A 117 1.00 7.62 -18.67
N VAL A 118 2.22 7.98 -18.31
CA VAL A 118 2.51 9.15 -17.46
C VAL A 118 3.38 10.11 -18.23
N ASP A 119 2.93 11.36 -18.33
CA ASP A 119 3.68 12.39 -19.07
C ASP A 119 5.09 12.55 -18.49
N GLY A 120 6.08 12.52 -19.37
CA GLY A 120 7.50 12.58 -19.01
C GLY A 120 8.09 11.27 -18.48
N ASP A 121 7.32 10.18 -18.35
CA ASP A 121 7.82 8.88 -17.94
C ASP A 121 7.34 7.75 -18.87
N PRO A 122 8.21 7.20 -19.73
CA PRO A 122 7.83 6.20 -20.75
C PRO A 122 7.42 4.85 -20.19
N LEU A 123 7.67 4.60 -18.90
CA LEU A 123 7.32 3.35 -18.27
C LEU A 123 5.97 3.42 -17.57
N GLY A 124 5.42 4.62 -17.39
CA GLY A 124 4.10 4.87 -16.85
C GLY A 124 3.76 4.15 -15.54
N ASP A 125 2.49 4.16 -15.22
CA ASP A 125 1.91 3.39 -14.12
C ASP A 125 1.55 1.98 -14.59
N ASN A 126 1.79 0.99 -13.73
CA ASN A 126 1.40 -0.40 -14.01
C ASN A 126 0.58 -0.94 -12.85
N LYS A 127 -0.53 -1.59 -13.17
CA LYS A 127 -1.44 -2.19 -12.18
C LYS A 127 -1.83 -3.59 -12.65
N THR A 128 -1.71 -4.56 -11.75
CA THR A 128 -2.27 -5.89 -11.93
C THR A 128 -3.28 -6.13 -10.81
N GLU A 129 -4.52 -6.40 -11.17
CA GLU A 129 -5.62 -6.70 -10.26
C GLU A 129 -5.93 -8.19 -10.32
N TYR A 130 -5.95 -8.83 -9.17
CA TYR A 130 -6.44 -10.19 -9.00
C TYR A 130 -7.76 -10.12 -8.26
N VAL A 131 -8.81 -10.70 -8.84
CA VAL A 131 -10.16 -10.69 -8.25
C VAL A 131 -10.67 -12.12 -8.17
N ASN A 132 -11.15 -12.54 -7.00
CA ASN A 132 -11.74 -13.86 -6.83
C ASN A 132 -13.27 -13.85 -7.09
N ALA A 133 -13.87 -15.03 -7.11
CA ALA A 133 -15.31 -15.18 -7.34
C ALA A 133 -16.20 -14.49 -6.29
N LYS A 134 -15.66 -14.13 -5.12
CA LYS A 134 -16.38 -13.39 -4.06
C LYS A 134 -16.19 -11.88 -4.13
N GLY A 135 -15.41 -11.39 -5.11
CA GLY A 135 -15.11 -9.97 -5.28
C GLY A 135 -13.93 -9.45 -4.45
N LYS A 136 -13.26 -10.30 -3.65
CA LYS A 136 -12.03 -9.95 -2.94
C LYS A 136 -10.91 -9.61 -3.93
N MET A 137 -10.16 -8.58 -3.64
CA MET A 137 -9.12 -8.08 -4.53
C MET A 137 -7.73 -8.11 -3.88
N VAL A 138 -6.75 -8.51 -4.68
CA VAL A 138 -5.33 -8.25 -4.42
C VAL A 138 -4.78 -7.47 -5.60
N VAL A 139 -4.18 -6.31 -5.34
CA VAL A 139 -3.71 -5.41 -6.40
C VAL A 139 -2.22 -5.17 -6.24
N LEU A 140 -1.46 -5.33 -7.32
CA LEU A 140 -0.07 -4.91 -7.42
C LEU A 140 -0.03 -3.61 -8.22
N LYS A 141 0.48 -2.54 -7.64
CA LYS A 141 0.54 -1.24 -8.29
C LYS A 141 1.93 -0.63 -8.24
N LEU A 142 2.49 -0.39 -9.42
CA LEU A 142 3.64 0.48 -9.60
C LEU A 142 3.12 1.85 -10.02
N LYS A 143 3.31 2.85 -9.17
CA LYS A 143 2.90 4.24 -9.38
C LYS A 143 4.11 5.11 -9.67
N VAL A 144 3.97 5.97 -10.66
CA VAL A 144 4.92 7.06 -10.93
C VAL A 144 4.37 8.35 -10.35
N ALA A 145 5.17 9.07 -9.56
CA ALA A 145 4.75 10.32 -8.93
C ALA A 145 5.93 11.28 -8.75
N PRO A 146 5.67 12.59 -8.52
CA PRO A 146 6.73 13.57 -8.26
C PRO A 146 7.59 13.23 -7.04
N ASP A 147 6.98 12.72 -5.99
CA ASP A 147 7.64 12.20 -4.79
C ASP A 147 6.82 11.03 -4.21
N ILE A 148 7.46 10.28 -3.32
CA ILE A 148 6.89 9.04 -2.76
C ILE A 148 5.61 9.33 -1.96
N ALA A 149 5.62 10.35 -1.09
CA ALA A 149 4.47 10.68 -0.26
C ALA A 149 3.26 11.11 -1.10
N THR A 150 3.49 11.91 -2.13
CA THR A 150 2.46 12.30 -3.10
C THR A 150 1.88 11.08 -3.80
N GLY A 151 2.75 10.17 -4.29
CA GLY A 151 2.28 8.94 -4.93
C GLY A 151 1.44 8.04 -4.02
N ILE A 152 1.72 8.01 -2.72
CA ILE A 152 0.90 7.28 -1.75
C ILE A 152 -0.45 7.99 -1.53
N LEU A 153 -0.43 9.30 -1.31
CA LEU A 153 -1.64 10.07 -1.02
C LEU A 153 -2.60 10.14 -2.21
N GLU A 154 -2.10 10.16 -3.43
CA GLU A 154 -2.92 10.11 -4.66
C GLU A 154 -3.72 8.81 -4.80
N GLN A 155 -3.33 7.72 -4.10
CA GLN A 155 -4.09 6.47 -4.17
C GLN A 155 -5.51 6.59 -3.62
N TRP A 156 -5.76 7.59 -2.74
CA TRP A 156 -7.11 7.88 -2.25
C TRP A 156 -8.12 8.18 -3.37
N GLU A 157 -7.66 8.75 -4.47
CA GLU A 157 -8.51 9.04 -5.62
C GLU A 157 -9.09 7.76 -6.26
N LEU A 158 -8.42 6.63 -6.09
CA LEU A 158 -8.82 5.33 -6.65
C LEU A 158 -9.81 4.57 -5.76
N GLY A 159 -10.07 5.04 -4.57
CA GLY A 159 -11.01 4.45 -3.63
C GLY A 159 -10.62 4.68 -2.18
N PRO A 160 -11.57 4.45 -1.25
CA PRO A 160 -11.26 4.56 0.16
C PRO A 160 -10.29 3.45 0.57
N TYR A 161 -9.36 3.82 1.43
CA TYR A 161 -8.53 2.88 2.20
C TYR A 161 -8.87 3.08 3.67
N ASP A 162 -8.90 2.00 4.43
CA ASP A 162 -9.11 2.03 5.88
C ASP A 162 -7.78 2.14 6.60
N LEU A 163 -6.73 1.56 5.99
CA LEU A 163 -5.39 1.53 6.56
C LEU A 163 -4.32 1.69 5.48
N ILE A 164 -3.39 2.60 5.71
CA ILE A 164 -2.11 2.68 4.98
C ILE A 164 -1.02 2.13 5.89
N LEU A 165 -0.22 1.22 5.37
CA LEU A 165 0.79 0.51 6.14
C LEU A 165 2.17 0.65 5.50
N PHE A 166 3.14 1.06 6.32
CA PHE A 166 4.56 1.09 5.94
C PHE A 166 5.38 0.24 6.90
N GLY A 167 6.38 -0.42 6.38
CA GLY A 167 7.47 -0.90 7.21
C GLY A 167 8.51 0.20 7.47
N THR A 168 9.19 0.29 8.59
CA THR A 168 10.36 1.16 8.80
C THR A 168 11.54 0.37 9.34
N SER A 169 12.69 0.43 8.64
CA SER A 169 13.96 -0.03 9.23
C SER A 169 14.57 1.13 10.02
N GLY A 170 14.82 0.92 11.29
CA GLY A 170 15.58 1.90 12.08
C GLY A 170 17.04 2.10 11.62
N ARG A 171 17.45 1.48 10.50
CA ARG A 171 18.80 1.51 9.95
C ARG A 171 18.78 1.96 8.50
N TRP A 172 19.22 3.17 8.29
CA TRP A 172 19.46 3.71 6.95
C TRP A 172 20.54 2.88 6.24
N LYS A 173 20.17 2.09 5.24
CA LYS A 173 21.12 1.31 4.44
C LYS A 173 20.99 1.70 2.96
N GLY A 174 21.79 2.66 2.52
CA GLY A 174 22.05 2.86 1.10
C GLY A 174 21.69 4.22 0.49
N PRO A 175 22.18 4.52 -0.72
CA PRO A 175 22.06 5.82 -1.38
C PRO A 175 20.71 6.06 -2.05
N VAL A 176 19.81 5.10 -2.06
CA VAL A 176 18.47 5.25 -2.64
C VAL A 176 17.53 5.74 -1.55
N ARG A 177 16.97 6.93 -1.73
CA ARG A 177 15.86 7.44 -0.92
C ARG A 177 14.69 6.45 -1.06
N SER A 178 14.51 5.64 -0.03
CA SER A 178 13.42 4.70 0.09
C SER A 178 12.23 5.37 0.79
N PHE A 179 11.10 4.68 0.92
CA PHE A 179 9.95 5.07 1.75
C PHE A 179 10.33 5.41 3.21
N TRP A 180 11.60 5.16 3.58
CA TRP A 180 12.22 5.27 4.92
C TRP A 180 12.63 6.67 5.33
N ASP A 181 12.41 7.66 4.47
CA ASP A 181 12.57 9.03 4.93
C ASP A 181 11.46 9.29 5.97
N PRO A 182 11.80 9.54 7.24
CA PRO A 182 10.81 9.89 8.26
C PRO A 182 9.87 11.01 7.78
N ALA A 183 10.34 11.86 6.88
CA ALA A 183 9.53 12.89 6.24
C ALA A 183 8.41 12.33 5.36
N VAL A 184 8.59 11.16 4.72
CA VAL A 184 7.53 10.52 3.95
C VAL A 184 6.43 10.01 4.88
N ALA A 185 6.79 9.25 5.90
CA ALA A 185 5.84 8.72 6.87
C ALA A 185 5.09 9.84 7.60
N GLN A 186 5.79 10.91 8.00
CA GLN A 186 5.19 12.09 8.62
C GLN A 186 4.22 12.81 7.67
N LYS A 187 4.63 13.05 6.42
CA LYS A 187 3.78 13.71 5.41
C LYS A 187 2.52 12.90 5.16
N VAL A 188 2.63 11.59 5.03
CA VAL A 188 1.47 10.71 4.83
C VAL A 188 0.60 10.68 6.08
N ALA A 189 1.15 10.53 7.28
CA ALA A 189 0.39 10.51 8.53
C ALA A 189 -0.42 11.80 8.78
N ILE A 190 0.13 12.96 8.36
CA ILE A 190 -0.58 14.24 8.51
C ILE A 190 -1.70 14.40 7.48
N HIS A 191 -1.54 13.90 6.26
CA HIS A 191 -2.43 14.19 5.14
C HIS A 191 -3.31 13.01 4.72
N ALA A 192 -3.04 11.79 5.20
CA ALA A 192 -3.88 10.64 4.87
C ALA A 192 -5.29 10.81 5.43
N PRO A 193 -6.34 10.49 4.66
CA PRO A 193 -7.72 10.56 5.11
C PRO A 193 -8.16 9.30 5.90
N CYS A 194 -7.26 8.36 6.12
CA CYS A 194 -7.49 7.09 6.82
C CYS A 194 -6.42 6.83 7.88
N SER A 195 -6.54 5.72 8.58
CA SER A 195 -5.53 5.28 9.56
C SER A 195 -4.19 5.01 8.88
N VAL A 196 -3.11 5.38 9.56
CA VAL A 196 -1.73 5.12 9.09
C VAL A 196 -0.99 4.33 10.16
N LEU A 197 -0.47 3.17 9.77
CA LEU A 197 0.34 2.32 10.63
C LEU A 197 1.79 2.33 10.13
N VAL A 198 2.68 2.75 11.01
CA VAL A 198 4.13 2.70 10.78
C VAL A 198 4.68 1.49 11.52
N ALA A 199 4.95 0.43 10.79
CA ALA A 199 5.41 -0.82 11.36
C ALA A 199 6.92 -0.78 11.59
N ARG A 200 7.32 -0.96 12.84
CA ARG A 200 8.71 -1.08 13.24
C ARG A 200 8.86 -2.25 14.20
N ASP A 201 9.74 -3.19 13.84
CA ASP A 201 10.00 -4.38 14.67
C ASP A 201 8.69 -5.05 15.14
N LEU A 202 7.71 -5.17 14.21
CA LEU A 202 6.41 -5.76 14.50
C LEU A 202 6.57 -7.24 14.82
N ASP A 203 6.27 -7.60 16.06
CA ASP A 203 6.09 -8.97 16.49
C ASP A 203 4.60 -9.30 16.58
N VAL A 204 4.21 -10.35 15.91
CA VAL A 204 2.82 -10.80 15.88
C VAL A 204 2.42 -11.34 17.26
N GLY A 205 1.45 -10.69 17.91
CA GLY A 205 0.91 -11.15 19.19
C GLY A 205 1.23 -10.28 20.40
N HIS A 206 1.97 -9.18 20.25
CA HIS A 206 2.29 -8.27 21.37
C HIS A 206 1.11 -7.41 21.83
N GLY A 207 0.05 -7.31 21.03
CA GLY A 207 -1.13 -6.54 21.37
C GLY A 207 -1.07 -5.08 20.97
N HIS A 208 -2.14 -4.36 21.29
CA HIS A 208 -2.33 -2.95 20.95
C HIS A 208 -2.30 -2.11 22.24
N LEU A 209 -1.47 -1.07 22.25
CA LEU A 209 -1.50 -0.04 23.29
C LEU A 209 -2.16 1.22 22.69
N ILE A 210 -3.33 1.56 23.18
CA ILE A 210 -4.09 2.71 22.71
C ILE A 210 -3.95 3.82 23.74
N CYS A 211 -3.47 4.99 23.30
CA CYS A 211 -3.39 6.19 24.10
C CYS A 211 -4.62 7.06 23.85
N THR A 212 -5.29 7.51 24.91
CA THR A 212 -6.46 8.36 24.79
C THR A 212 -6.41 9.51 25.81
N ASP A 213 -6.82 10.70 25.37
CA ASP A 213 -7.05 11.86 26.23
C ASP A 213 -8.53 12.03 26.60
N GLY A 214 -9.36 11.05 26.24
CA GLY A 214 -10.82 11.08 26.48
C GLY A 214 -11.62 11.97 25.54
N SER A 215 -10.98 12.65 24.58
CA SER A 215 -11.69 13.42 23.56
C SER A 215 -12.51 12.53 22.63
N ASP A 216 -13.55 13.09 22.00
CA ASP A 216 -14.40 12.35 21.05
C ASP A 216 -13.59 11.72 19.91
N LYS A 217 -12.56 12.42 19.44
CA LYS A 217 -11.64 11.91 18.40
C LYS A 217 -10.80 10.74 18.90
N ALA A 218 -10.26 10.84 20.11
CA ALA A 218 -9.48 9.76 20.70
C ALA A 218 -10.37 8.54 20.97
N MET A 219 -11.63 8.74 21.41
CA MET A 219 -12.58 7.65 21.59
C MET A 219 -13.02 6.99 20.26
N GLU A 220 -13.05 7.72 19.17
CA GLU A 220 -13.24 7.13 17.84
C GLU A 220 -12.05 6.26 17.44
N MET A 221 -10.82 6.70 17.71
CA MET A 221 -9.61 5.90 17.51
C MET A 221 -9.61 4.62 18.37
N VAL A 222 -10.01 4.72 19.66
CA VAL A 222 -10.15 3.55 20.53
C VAL A 222 -11.08 2.50 19.92
N ARG A 223 -12.21 2.90 19.36
CA ARG A 223 -13.14 1.98 18.70
C ARG A 223 -12.51 1.32 17.48
N ARG A 224 -11.91 2.12 16.58
CA ARG A 224 -11.28 1.60 15.35
C ARG A 224 -10.12 0.66 15.63
N ASP A 225 -9.25 1.02 16.57
CA ASP A 225 -8.11 0.18 16.91
C ASP A 225 -8.53 -1.07 17.67
N GLY A 226 -9.55 -0.97 18.53
CA GLY A 226 -10.18 -2.12 19.19
C GLY A 226 -10.81 -3.08 18.16
N GLU A 227 -11.43 -2.55 17.13
CA GLU A 227 -11.97 -3.32 16.00
C GLU A 227 -10.83 -4.04 15.24
N MET A 228 -9.76 -3.33 14.89
CA MET A 228 -8.57 -3.94 14.28
C MET A 228 -7.95 -5.03 15.18
N ALA A 229 -7.81 -4.77 16.47
CA ALA A 229 -7.27 -5.74 17.42
C ALA A 229 -8.13 -7.02 17.51
N SER A 230 -9.45 -6.88 17.40
CA SER A 230 -10.36 -8.04 17.40
C SER A 230 -10.18 -8.95 16.18
N HIS A 231 -9.76 -8.39 15.04
CA HIS A 231 -9.52 -9.16 13.82
C HIS A 231 -8.21 -9.95 13.86
N CYS A 232 -7.23 -9.53 14.64
CA CYS A 232 -5.99 -10.28 14.83
C CYS A 232 -5.93 -11.06 16.15
N ASP A 233 -7.02 -11.08 16.91
CA ASP A 233 -7.10 -11.70 18.24
C ASP A 233 -5.98 -11.19 19.17
N CYS A 234 -5.71 -9.87 19.10
CA CYS A 234 -4.64 -9.21 19.83
C CYS A 234 -5.17 -8.58 21.13
N PRO A 235 -4.44 -8.69 22.25
CA PRO A 235 -4.84 -8.01 23.48
C PRO A 235 -4.76 -6.49 23.32
N VAL A 236 -5.67 -5.77 23.96
CA VAL A 236 -5.74 -4.30 23.95
C VAL A 236 -5.49 -3.76 25.35
N SER A 237 -4.59 -2.79 25.45
CA SER A 237 -4.35 -2.00 26.67
C SER A 237 -4.64 -0.53 26.39
N LEU A 238 -5.35 0.12 27.29
CA LEU A 238 -5.65 1.54 27.23
C LEU A 238 -4.81 2.31 28.24
N ILE A 239 -4.30 3.47 27.83
CA ILE A 239 -3.61 4.43 28.71
C ILE A 239 -4.20 5.83 28.47
N SER A 240 -4.41 6.53 29.57
CA SER A 240 -4.91 7.92 29.56
C SER A 240 -3.94 8.84 30.31
#